data_bc29a117b2394f700f7c3e38aab81988
#
_entry.id   bc29a117b2394f700f7c3e38aab81988
#
_cell.length_a   1.000
_cell.length_b   1.000
_cell.length_c   1.000
_cell.angle_alpha   90.00
_cell.angle_beta   90.00
_cell.angle_gamma   90.00
#
_symmetry.space_group_name_H-M   'P 1'
#
loop_
_entity.id
_entity.type
_entity.pdbx_description
1 polymer ?
#
loop_
_entity_poly.entity_id
_entity_poly.type
_entity_poly.pdbx_seq_one_letter_code
_entity_poly.pdbx_strand_id
1 'polypeptide(L)'
;PEPSSAAQMCIRDSDLLAQCAGRADEVADVTARAMAGEMDFTESLRARVGCLAGLPVGAVEEARSAIVVTPGAKELIAAAHEAGATVGLVSGGFTSMVEPLAAELGADHAVANELEVADGHLTGRLTGEIVDRAAKASWLRRWAAQATVGAERVIAIGDGANDLDMFDAAGLAIAFCAKPVAVEAARNTVSFERLDAVSAVWCR
;
A
#
# COMPACT_ATOMS: atom_id res chain seq x y z
N PRO A 1 -13.78 17.18 15.85
CA PRO A 1 -12.97 16.01 15.58
C PRO A 1 -13.20 15.66 14.11
N GLU A 2 -12.18 15.86 13.30
CA GLU A 2 -12.20 15.44 11.90
C GLU A 2 -12.23 13.92 11.85
N PRO A 3 -12.99 13.29 10.96
CA PRO A 3 -12.96 11.83 10.81
C PRO A 3 -11.58 11.44 10.31
N SER A 4 -10.80 10.76 11.14
CA SER A 4 -9.53 10.17 10.75
C SER A 4 -9.83 9.07 9.74
N SER A 5 -9.62 9.36 8.46
CA SER A 5 -9.87 8.44 7.37
C SER A 5 -8.96 7.22 7.46
N ALA A 6 -9.52 6.04 7.71
CA ALA A 6 -8.83 4.75 7.65
C ALA A 6 -8.34 4.38 6.23
N ALA A 7 -8.64 5.21 5.23
CA ALA A 7 -8.29 4.98 3.82
C ALA A 7 -6.84 5.36 3.45
N GLN A 8 -5.94 5.54 4.40
CA GLN A 8 -4.57 6.02 4.13
C GLN A 8 -3.51 4.97 4.44
N MET A 9 -3.63 3.74 3.96
CA MET A 9 -2.60 2.73 4.16
C MET A 9 -1.25 3.08 3.49
N CYS A 10 -1.23 3.87 2.42
CA CYS A 10 0.00 4.13 1.66
C CYS A 10 0.92 5.26 2.19
N ILE A 11 0.42 6.19 3.00
CA ILE A 11 1.24 7.33 3.49
C ILE A 11 1.65 7.16 4.96
N ARG A 12 1.00 6.28 5.70
CA ARG A 12 1.13 6.19 7.15
C ARG A 12 2.29 5.35 7.66
N ASP A 13 2.87 4.46 6.85
CA ASP A 13 3.96 3.60 7.34
C ASP A 13 5.18 4.43 7.75
N SER A 14 5.61 5.39 6.89
CA SER A 14 6.69 6.31 7.23
C SER A 14 6.31 7.31 8.32
N ASP A 15 5.05 7.75 8.35
CA ASP A 15 4.55 8.69 9.35
C ASP A 15 4.42 8.00 10.72
N LEU A 16 3.92 6.76 10.77
CA LEU A 16 3.87 5.95 11.98
C LEU A 16 5.27 5.68 12.53
N LEU A 17 6.21 5.27 11.65
CA LEU A 17 7.60 5.09 12.04
C LEU A 17 8.22 6.39 12.55
N ALA A 18 7.97 7.52 11.90
CA ALA A 18 8.47 8.81 12.32
C ALA A 18 7.88 9.25 13.66
N GLN A 19 6.61 8.96 13.94
CA GLN A 19 5.97 9.22 15.22
C GLN A 19 6.61 8.39 16.34
N CYS A 20 6.78 7.08 16.14
CA CYS A 20 7.47 6.21 17.10
C CYS A 20 8.92 6.66 17.33
N ALA A 21 9.52 7.29 16.32
CA ALA A 21 10.89 7.79 16.34
C ALA A 21 11.06 9.19 16.94
N GLY A 22 9.97 9.92 17.22
CA GLY A 22 10.03 11.33 17.59
C GLY A 22 10.51 12.26 16.47
N ARG A 23 10.38 11.83 15.19
CA ARG A 23 10.82 12.57 13.99
C ARG A 23 9.66 12.94 13.06
N ALA A 24 8.46 13.00 13.62
CA ALA A 24 7.22 13.28 12.87
C ALA A 24 7.31 14.62 12.09
N ASP A 25 7.88 15.66 12.69
CA ASP A 25 7.99 16.98 12.07
C ASP A 25 8.91 16.97 10.83
N GLU A 26 10.04 16.24 10.88
CA GLU A 26 10.97 16.10 9.76
C GLU A 26 10.30 15.40 8.56
N VAL A 27 9.58 14.31 8.81
CA VAL A 27 8.86 13.56 7.77
C VAL A 27 7.68 14.37 7.24
N ALA A 28 6.97 15.11 8.10
CA ALA A 28 5.88 15.99 7.68
C ALA A 28 6.35 17.11 6.74
N ASP A 29 7.51 17.71 7.00
CA ASP A 29 8.11 18.73 6.11
C ASP A 29 8.43 18.16 4.72
N VAL A 30 9.09 17.00 4.67
CA VAL A 30 9.37 16.30 3.39
C VAL A 30 8.07 15.99 2.64
N THR A 31 7.04 15.52 3.35
CA THR A 31 5.73 15.19 2.77
C THR A 31 5.05 16.44 2.21
N ALA A 32 5.11 17.57 2.92
CA ALA A 32 4.55 18.84 2.47
C ALA A 32 5.22 19.32 1.18
N ARG A 33 6.55 19.24 1.09
CA ARG A 33 7.31 19.61 -0.11
C ARG A 33 6.99 18.71 -1.31
N ALA A 34 6.82 17.40 -1.08
CA ALA A 34 6.39 16.49 -2.13
C ALA A 34 4.97 16.82 -2.62
N MET A 35 4.05 17.16 -1.71
CA MET A 35 2.69 17.60 -2.07
C MET A 35 2.66 18.94 -2.81
N ALA A 36 3.65 19.81 -2.58
CA ALA A 36 3.86 21.04 -3.35
C ALA A 36 4.45 20.80 -4.76
N GLY A 37 4.79 19.55 -5.11
CA GLY A 37 5.37 19.20 -6.40
C GLY A 37 6.87 19.47 -6.53
N GLU A 38 7.56 19.71 -5.42
CA GLU A 38 9.01 19.96 -5.39
C GLU A 38 9.85 18.68 -5.55
N MET A 39 9.24 17.53 -5.34
CA MET A 39 9.89 16.22 -5.34
C MET A 39 9.00 15.20 -6.04
N ASP A 40 9.61 14.25 -6.74
CA ASP A 40 8.89 13.09 -7.23
C ASP A 40 8.65 12.05 -6.08
N PHE A 41 7.90 10.99 -6.39
CA PHE A 41 7.59 9.96 -5.40
C PHE A 41 8.84 9.29 -4.83
N THR A 42 9.80 8.95 -5.70
CA THR A 42 11.03 8.25 -5.32
C THR A 42 11.94 9.14 -4.46
N GLU A 43 12.08 10.40 -4.83
CA GLU A 43 12.83 11.39 -4.07
C GLU A 43 12.22 11.62 -2.70
N SER A 44 10.91 11.80 -2.64
CA SER A 44 10.15 11.97 -1.39
C SER A 44 10.26 10.74 -0.49
N LEU A 45 10.15 9.53 -1.05
CA LEU A 45 10.28 8.30 -0.28
C LEU A 45 11.68 8.16 0.30
N ARG A 46 12.73 8.39 -0.49
CA ARG A 46 14.12 8.34 -0.02
C ARG A 46 14.42 9.38 1.06
N ALA A 47 13.91 10.60 0.91
CA ALA A 47 14.09 11.66 1.90
C ALA A 47 13.40 11.28 3.23
N ARG A 48 12.16 10.78 3.20
CA ARG A 48 11.44 10.32 4.40
C ARG A 48 12.15 9.15 5.07
N VAL A 49 12.63 8.17 4.29
CA VAL A 49 13.42 7.04 4.83
C VAL A 49 14.74 7.54 5.41
N GLY A 50 15.38 8.54 4.80
CA GLY A 50 16.58 9.20 5.35
C GLY A 50 16.37 9.74 6.77
N CYS A 51 15.18 10.28 7.06
CA CYS A 51 14.82 10.73 8.41
C CYS A 51 14.76 9.58 9.44
N LEU A 52 14.65 8.34 9.01
CA LEU A 52 14.54 7.16 9.88
C LEU A 52 15.93 6.55 10.23
N ALA A 53 17.03 7.12 9.73
CA ALA A 53 18.37 6.61 9.99
C ALA A 53 18.68 6.54 11.49
N GLY A 54 19.28 5.41 11.91
CA GLY A 54 19.67 5.17 13.29
C GLY A 54 18.54 4.65 14.20
N LEU A 55 17.31 4.46 13.70
CA LEU A 55 16.26 3.84 14.46
C LEU A 55 16.51 2.34 14.65
N PRO A 56 16.28 1.80 15.86
CA PRO A 56 16.33 0.37 16.07
C PRO A 56 15.20 -0.35 15.31
N VAL A 57 15.47 -1.54 14.80
CA VAL A 57 14.46 -2.35 14.09
C VAL A 57 13.20 -2.60 14.94
N GLY A 58 13.33 -2.63 16.27
CA GLY A 58 12.18 -2.74 17.17
C GLY A 58 11.13 -1.62 17.02
N ALA A 59 11.54 -0.42 16.59
CA ALA A 59 10.60 0.67 16.33
C ALA A 59 9.66 0.36 15.14
N VAL A 60 10.12 -0.45 14.18
CA VAL A 60 9.29 -0.90 13.06
C VAL A 60 8.17 -1.83 13.53
N GLU A 61 8.49 -2.72 14.46
CA GLU A 61 7.52 -3.64 15.07
C GLU A 61 6.47 -2.89 15.91
N GLU A 62 6.90 -1.86 16.65
CA GLU A 62 6.01 -1.00 17.40
C GLU A 62 5.05 -0.25 16.47
N ALA A 63 5.56 0.37 15.40
CA ALA A 63 4.75 1.04 14.39
C ALA A 63 3.78 0.08 13.69
N ARG A 64 4.22 -1.15 13.37
CA ARG A 64 3.37 -2.20 12.80
C ARG A 64 2.18 -2.51 13.71
N SER A 65 2.40 -2.59 15.01
CA SER A 65 1.33 -2.86 15.99
C SER A 65 0.25 -1.79 16.03
N ALA A 66 0.52 -0.60 15.52
CA ALA A 66 -0.43 0.51 15.43
C ALA A 66 -1.25 0.52 14.11
N ILE A 67 -0.96 -0.40 13.17
CA ILE A 67 -1.70 -0.51 11.92
C ILE A 67 -3.12 -1.00 12.20
N VAL A 68 -4.10 -0.25 11.70
CA VAL A 68 -5.51 -0.66 11.74
C VAL A 68 -5.89 -1.27 10.41
N VAL A 69 -6.27 -2.54 10.42
CA VAL A 69 -6.75 -3.25 9.24
C VAL A 69 -8.13 -2.71 8.83
N THR A 70 -8.30 -2.43 7.55
CA THR A 70 -9.59 -2.01 7.01
C THR A 70 -10.65 -3.08 7.25
N PRO A 71 -11.81 -2.74 7.84
CA PRO A 71 -12.90 -3.69 8.07
C PRO A 71 -13.29 -4.42 6.78
N GLY A 72 -13.46 -5.73 6.86
CA GLY A 72 -13.80 -6.57 5.71
C GLY A 72 -12.61 -7.03 4.85
N ALA A 73 -11.37 -6.69 5.19
CA ALA A 73 -10.20 -7.09 4.42
C ALA A 73 -10.01 -8.63 4.43
N LYS A 74 -10.11 -9.25 5.60
CA LYS A 74 -9.97 -10.69 5.76
C LYS A 74 -11.11 -11.44 5.07
N GLU A 75 -12.32 -10.94 5.20
CA GLU A 75 -13.52 -11.48 4.56
C GLU A 75 -13.43 -11.38 3.02
N LEU A 76 -12.90 -10.26 2.49
CA LEU A 76 -12.67 -10.11 1.06
C LEU A 76 -11.67 -11.15 0.54
N ILE A 77 -10.55 -11.34 1.22
CA ILE A 77 -9.52 -12.31 0.83
C ILE A 77 -10.09 -13.74 0.88
N ALA A 78 -10.83 -14.07 1.93
CA ALA A 78 -11.50 -15.37 2.03
C ALA A 78 -12.49 -15.61 0.88
N ALA A 79 -13.34 -14.62 0.58
CA ALA A 79 -14.28 -14.70 -0.54
C ALA A 79 -13.58 -14.81 -1.90
N ALA A 80 -12.43 -14.15 -2.08
CA ALA A 80 -11.61 -14.28 -3.29
C ALA A 80 -11.07 -15.71 -3.44
N HIS A 81 -10.54 -16.30 -2.37
CA HIS A 81 -10.07 -17.68 -2.37
C HIS A 81 -11.20 -18.69 -2.63
N GLU A 82 -12.38 -18.50 -2.05
CA GLU A 82 -13.56 -19.31 -2.34
C GLU A 82 -13.98 -19.26 -3.82
N ALA A 83 -13.75 -18.11 -4.47
CA ALA A 83 -13.93 -17.93 -5.91
C ALA A 83 -12.77 -18.47 -6.75
N GLY A 84 -11.72 -19.03 -6.16
CA GLY A 84 -10.53 -19.54 -6.83
C GLY A 84 -9.58 -18.45 -7.32
N ALA A 85 -9.65 -17.24 -6.76
CA ALA A 85 -8.76 -16.15 -7.08
C ALA A 85 -7.52 -16.12 -6.18
N THR A 86 -6.43 -15.57 -6.69
CA THR A 86 -5.19 -15.27 -5.95
C THR A 86 -5.18 -13.79 -5.57
N VAL A 87 -4.77 -13.49 -4.34
CA VAL A 87 -4.76 -12.13 -3.80
C VAL A 87 -3.33 -11.65 -3.55
N GLY A 88 -2.97 -10.48 -4.10
CA GLY A 88 -1.68 -9.83 -3.89
C GLY A 88 -1.81 -8.45 -3.28
N LEU A 89 -0.95 -8.13 -2.31
CA LEU A 89 -0.81 -6.81 -1.72
C LEU A 89 0.42 -6.11 -2.32
N VAL A 90 0.24 -4.97 -2.95
CA VAL A 90 1.33 -4.15 -3.46
C VAL A 90 1.28 -2.76 -2.84
N SER A 91 2.35 -2.37 -2.14
CA SER A 91 2.37 -1.16 -1.33
C SER A 91 3.62 -0.30 -1.57
N GLY A 92 3.44 1.01 -1.58
CA GLY A 92 4.54 1.97 -1.48
C GLY A 92 5.10 2.12 -0.05
N GLY A 93 4.54 1.38 0.92
CA GLY A 93 5.03 1.27 2.29
C GLY A 93 6.25 0.33 2.42
N PHE A 94 6.42 -0.32 3.57
CA PHE A 94 7.62 -1.11 3.87
C PHE A 94 7.32 -2.59 4.03
N THR A 95 8.20 -3.44 3.47
CA THR A 95 8.11 -4.92 3.51
C THR A 95 7.95 -5.44 4.95
N SER A 96 8.69 -4.88 5.88
CA SER A 96 8.63 -5.24 7.31
C SER A 96 7.25 -5.01 7.97
N MET A 97 6.38 -4.21 7.35
CA MET A 97 5.00 -3.99 7.80
C MET A 97 4.01 -4.77 6.95
N VAL A 98 4.19 -4.79 5.63
CA VAL A 98 3.22 -5.35 4.68
C VAL A 98 3.23 -6.87 4.66
N GLU A 99 4.40 -7.52 4.72
CA GLU A 99 4.48 -8.99 4.70
C GLU A 99 3.82 -9.66 5.91
N PRO A 100 4.08 -9.24 7.17
CA PRO A 100 3.38 -9.82 8.31
C PRO A 100 1.86 -9.61 8.24
N LEU A 101 1.43 -8.43 7.77
CA LEU A 101 0.01 -8.14 7.57
C LEU A 101 -0.61 -9.02 6.49
N ALA A 102 0.07 -9.22 5.36
CA ALA A 102 -0.37 -10.11 4.29
C ALA A 102 -0.53 -11.54 4.79
N ALA A 103 0.43 -12.05 5.57
CA ALA A 103 0.36 -13.36 6.18
C ALA A 103 -0.81 -13.51 7.16
N GLU A 104 -1.07 -12.49 7.99
CA GLU A 104 -2.20 -12.47 8.93
C GLU A 104 -3.56 -12.48 8.19
N LEU A 105 -3.65 -11.73 7.09
CA LEU A 105 -4.85 -11.64 6.27
C LEU A 105 -5.04 -12.86 5.35
N GLY A 106 -3.98 -13.64 5.12
CA GLY A 106 -3.99 -14.79 4.22
C GLY A 106 -3.80 -14.42 2.75
N ALA A 107 -3.19 -13.27 2.43
CA ALA A 107 -2.86 -12.92 1.05
C ALA A 107 -1.75 -13.83 0.49
N ASP A 108 -1.82 -14.17 -0.80
CA ASP A 108 -0.89 -15.08 -1.46
C ASP A 108 0.44 -14.43 -1.80
N HIS A 109 0.41 -13.13 -2.05
CA HIS A 109 1.58 -12.35 -2.42
C HIS A 109 1.61 -11.02 -1.68
N ALA A 110 2.82 -10.55 -1.37
CA ALA A 110 3.05 -9.22 -0.85
C ALA A 110 4.32 -8.63 -1.46
N VAL A 111 4.31 -7.33 -1.74
CA VAL A 111 5.50 -6.59 -2.12
C VAL A 111 5.40 -5.14 -1.65
N ALA A 112 6.51 -4.65 -1.11
CA ALA A 112 6.66 -3.27 -0.66
C ALA A 112 8.13 -2.86 -0.73
N ASN A 113 8.47 -1.65 -0.32
CA ASN A 113 9.85 -1.18 -0.29
C ASN A 113 10.62 -1.78 0.89
N GLU A 114 11.85 -2.17 0.65
CA GLU A 114 12.68 -2.80 1.67
C GLU A 114 13.59 -1.77 2.35
N LEU A 115 13.49 -1.66 3.68
CA LEU A 115 14.36 -0.82 4.49
C LEU A 115 15.71 -1.51 4.69
N GLU A 116 16.80 -0.80 4.42
CA GLU A 116 18.14 -1.31 4.69
C GLU A 116 18.43 -1.27 6.20
N VAL A 117 18.91 -2.41 6.73
CA VAL A 117 19.26 -2.59 8.13
C VAL A 117 20.73 -2.92 8.25
N ALA A 118 21.42 -2.27 9.18
CA ALA A 118 22.79 -2.64 9.60
C ALA A 118 22.88 -2.55 11.13
N ASP A 119 23.53 -3.52 11.74
CA ASP A 119 23.76 -3.61 13.19
C ASP A 119 22.47 -3.40 14.03
N GLY A 120 21.34 -3.93 13.54
CA GLY A 120 20.03 -3.83 14.21
C GLY A 120 19.37 -2.46 14.14
N HIS A 121 19.87 -1.56 13.26
CA HIS A 121 19.32 -0.22 13.06
C HIS A 121 19.03 0.04 11.59
N LEU A 122 18.04 0.90 11.32
CA LEU A 122 17.76 1.40 9.98
C LEU A 122 18.92 2.30 9.52
N THR A 123 19.39 2.09 8.29
CA THR A 123 20.47 2.94 7.73
C THR A 123 19.98 4.25 7.15
N GLY A 124 18.64 4.41 7.00
CA GLY A 124 18.05 5.51 6.27
C GLY A 124 18.05 5.32 4.75
N ARG A 125 18.30 4.10 4.28
CA ARG A 125 18.28 3.75 2.85
C ARG A 125 17.26 2.64 2.56
N LEU A 126 16.92 2.52 1.28
CA LEU A 126 16.13 1.42 0.75
C LEU A 126 17.05 0.46 0.00
N THR A 127 16.68 -0.82 -0.02
CA THR A 127 17.28 -1.85 -0.87
C THR A 127 16.31 -2.28 -1.96
N GLY A 128 16.84 -2.83 -3.06
CA GLY A 128 16.02 -3.33 -4.16
C GLY A 128 15.34 -2.27 -5.02
N GLU A 129 14.33 -2.69 -5.75
CA GLU A 129 13.51 -1.85 -6.62
C GLU A 129 12.46 -1.08 -5.79
N ILE A 130 12.30 0.20 -6.10
CA ILE A 130 11.29 1.03 -5.44
C ILE A 130 9.91 0.69 -6.00
N VAL A 131 8.97 0.41 -5.11
CA VAL A 131 7.58 0.13 -5.44
C VAL A 131 6.83 1.46 -5.61
N ASP A 132 7.03 2.06 -6.77
CA ASP A 132 6.31 3.23 -7.23
C ASP A 132 5.02 2.86 -7.99
N ARG A 133 4.40 3.84 -8.63
CA ARG A 133 3.20 3.69 -9.45
C ARG A 133 3.39 2.67 -10.59
N ALA A 134 4.51 2.75 -11.32
CA ALA A 134 4.81 1.86 -12.44
C ALA A 134 5.13 0.43 -11.96
N ALA A 135 5.86 0.32 -10.85
CA ALA A 135 6.17 -0.96 -10.21
C ALA A 135 4.90 -1.69 -9.75
N LYS A 136 3.91 -0.98 -9.19
CA LYS A 136 2.61 -1.59 -8.83
C LYS A 136 1.93 -2.27 -10.02
N ALA A 137 1.85 -1.60 -11.15
CA ALA A 137 1.30 -2.17 -12.38
C ALA A 137 2.13 -3.35 -12.91
N SER A 138 3.46 -3.27 -12.77
CA SER A 138 4.37 -4.36 -13.15
C SER A 138 4.14 -5.61 -12.30
N TRP A 139 4.02 -5.46 -10.98
CA TRP A 139 3.74 -6.57 -10.07
C TRP A 139 2.37 -7.20 -10.32
N LEU A 140 1.33 -6.40 -10.56
CA LEU A 140 0.02 -6.90 -10.93
C LEU A 140 0.10 -7.78 -12.18
N ARG A 141 0.78 -7.31 -13.25
CA ARG A 141 0.96 -8.10 -14.48
C ARG A 141 1.77 -9.38 -14.25
N ARG A 142 2.82 -9.31 -13.39
CA ARG A 142 3.64 -10.47 -13.04
C ARG A 142 2.81 -11.54 -12.33
N TRP A 143 2.00 -11.17 -11.34
CA TRP A 143 1.14 -12.11 -10.61
C TRP A 143 0.02 -12.67 -11.49
N ALA A 144 -0.58 -11.87 -12.35
CA ALA A 144 -1.55 -12.33 -13.34
C ALA A 144 -0.93 -13.38 -14.29
N ALA A 145 0.29 -13.14 -14.78
CA ALA A 145 1.02 -14.09 -15.60
C ALA A 145 1.36 -15.39 -14.86
N GLN A 146 1.78 -15.32 -13.60
CA GLN A 146 2.02 -16.49 -12.74
C GLN A 146 0.76 -17.32 -12.52
N ALA A 147 -0.38 -16.66 -12.31
CA ALA A 147 -1.69 -17.29 -12.19
C ALA A 147 -2.28 -17.74 -13.55
N THR A 148 -1.61 -17.43 -14.67
CA THR A 148 -2.07 -17.75 -16.04
C THR A 148 -3.46 -17.15 -16.33
N VAL A 149 -3.73 -15.93 -15.84
CA VAL A 149 -4.97 -15.20 -16.10
C VAL A 149 -4.71 -13.99 -16.98
N GLY A 150 -5.66 -13.67 -17.87
CA GLY A 150 -5.63 -12.46 -18.68
C GLY A 150 -6.01 -11.22 -17.86
N ALA A 151 -5.60 -10.05 -18.35
CA ALA A 151 -5.87 -8.78 -17.67
C ALA A 151 -7.38 -8.55 -17.40
N GLU A 152 -8.24 -9.04 -18.29
CA GLU A 152 -9.71 -8.92 -18.17
C GLU A 152 -10.29 -9.64 -16.94
N ARG A 153 -9.51 -10.52 -16.32
CA ARG A 153 -9.90 -11.26 -15.09
C ARG A 153 -9.20 -10.73 -13.84
N VAL A 154 -8.45 -9.64 -13.97
CA VAL A 154 -7.73 -9.01 -12.86
C VAL A 154 -8.58 -7.88 -12.30
N ILE A 155 -8.69 -7.84 -10.98
CA ILE A 155 -9.32 -6.75 -10.23
C ILE A 155 -8.23 -5.97 -9.49
N ALA A 156 -8.16 -4.66 -9.72
CA ALA A 156 -7.30 -3.76 -8.97
C ALA A 156 -8.13 -2.91 -8.01
N ILE A 157 -7.71 -2.83 -6.76
CA ILE A 157 -8.34 -2.00 -5.73
C ILE A 157 -7.30 -1.00 -5.23
N GLY A 158 -7.66 0.28 -5.19
CA GLY A 158 -6.74 1.32 -4.75
C GLY A 158 -7.47 2.61 -4.34
N ASP A 159 -6.73 3.57 -3.79
CA ASP A 159 -7.28 4.78 -3.20
C ASP A 159 -6.70 6.08 -3.77
N GLY A 160 -5.63 6.02 -4.54
CA GLY A 160 -4.89 7.22 -4.91
C GLY A 160 -4.25 7.25 -6.30
N ALA A 161 -3.54 8.33 -6.57
CA ALA A 161 -2.84 8.55 -7.83
C ALA A 161 -1.74 7.51 -8.13
N ASN A 162 -1.20 6.91 -7.08
CA ASN A 162 -0.20 5.84 -7.16
C ASN A 162 -0.77 4.50 -7.64
N ASP A 163 -2.10 4.37 -7.80
CA ASP A 163 -2.76 3.14 -8.24
C ASP A 163 -3.24 3.22 -9.70
N LEU A 164 -3.15 4.39 -10.34
CA LEU A 164 -3.73 4.60 -11.66
C LEU A 164 -3.17 3.67 -12.74
N ASP A 165 -1.84 3.43 -12.77
CA ASP A 165 -1.24 2.51 -13.75
C ASP A 165 -1.66 1.05 -13.49
N MET A 166 -1.92 0.71 -12.23
CA MET A 166 -2.46 -0.58 -11.84
C MET A 166 -3.94 -0.70 -12.27
N PHE A 167 -4.72 0.38 -12.16
CA PHE A 167 -6.10 0.43 -12.67
C PHE A 167 -6.14 0.24 -14.19
N ASP A 168 -5.24 0.89 -14.92
CA ASP A 168 -5.15 0.74 -16.38
C ASP A 168 -4.71 -0.68 -16.81
N ALA A 169 -3.99 -1.38 -15.95
CA ALA A 169 -3.51 -2.74 -16.20
C ALA A 169 -4.52 -3.84 -15.86
N ALA A 170 -5.59 -3.51 -15.16
CA ALA A 170 -6.62 -4.44 -14.71
C ALA A 170 -7.86 -4.42 -15.60
N GLY A 171 -8.58 -5.53 -15.68
CA GLY A 171 -9.89 -5.60 -16.33
C GLY A 171 -10.99 -4.89 -15.54
N LEU A 172 -10.84 -4.82 -14.23
CA LEU A 172 -11.74 -4.08 -13.34
C LEU A 172 -10.93 -3.27 -12.32
N ALA A 173 -11.10 -1.96 -12.34
CA ALA A 173 -10.57 -1.04 -11.33
C ALA A 173 -11.66 -0.64 -10.35
N ILE A 174 -11.33 -0.65 -9.05
CA ILE A 174 -12.23 -0.25 -7.96
C ILE A 174 -11.53 0.79 -7.09
N ALA A 175 -12.09 1.98 -7.05
CA ALA A 175 -11.69 3.03 -6.13
C ALA A 175 -12.33 2.80 -4.75
N PHE A 176 -11.52 2.48 -3.74
CA PHE A 176 -11.99 2.22 -2.38
C PHE A 176 -11.66 3.38 -1.46
N CYS A 177 -12.69 4.04 -0.90
CA CYS A 177 -12.56 5.23 -0.04
C CYS A 177 -11.54 6.24 -0.59
N ALA A 178 -11.59 6.45 -1.91
CA ALA A 178 -10.50 6.95 -2.71
C ALA A 178 -10.51 8.47 -2.88
N LYS A 179 -9.34 9.01 -3.22
CA LYS A 179 -9.17 10.40 -3.63
C LYS A 179 -9.86 10.65 -4.98
N PRO A 180 -10.28 11.89 -5.30
CA PRO A 180 -11.02 12.20 -6.53
C PRO A 180 -10.36 11.67 -7.80
N VAL A 181 -9.03 11.78 -7.92
CA VAL A 181 -8.27 11.30 -9.07
C VAL A 181 -8.42 9.79 -9.32
N ALA A 182 -8.48 9.00 -8.25
CA ALA A 182 -8.68 7.56 -8.36
C ALA A 182 -10.15 7.21 -8.65
N VAL A 183 -11.09 7.98 -8.08
CA VAL A 183 -12.53 7.86 -8.39
C VAL A 183 -12.80 8.12 -9.86
N GLU A 184 -12.18 9.15 -10.44
CA GLU A 184 -12.32 9.48 -11.86
C GLU A 184 -11.73 8.40 -12.79
N ALA A 185 -10.65 7.76 -12.38
CA ALA A 185 -9.98 6.73 -13.17
C ALA A 185 -10.66 5.37 -13.07
N ALA A 186 -11.21 5.03 -11.92
CA ALA A 186 -11.90 3.76 -11.71
C ALA A 186 -13.35 3.83 -12.21
N ARG A 187 -13.82 2.73 -12.81
CA ARG A 187 -15.23 2.63 -13.25
C ARG A 187 -16.19 2.29 -12.10
N ASN A 188 -15.66 1.83 -10.98
CA ASN A 188 -16.42 1.40 -9.81
C ASN A 188 -15.83 2.02 -8.56
N THR A 189 -16.69 2.38 -7.62
CA THR A 189 -16.29 3.05 -6.39
C THR A 189 -17.02 2.44 -5.20
N VAL A 190 -16.27 2.20 -4.12
CA VAL A 190 -16.81 1.90 -2.79
C VAL A 190 -16.42 3.05 -1.88
N SER A 191 -17.39 3.81 -1.39
CA SER A 191 -17.17 5.05 -0.62
C SER A 191 -17.39 4.90 0.90
N PHE A 192 -17.53 3.68 1.39
CA PHE A 192 -17.70 3.35 2.80
C PHE A 192 -16.66 2.31 3.24
N GLU A 193 -16.30 2.32 4.52
CA GLU A 193 -15.17 1.56 5.09
C GLU A 193 -15.50 0.07 5.34
N ARG A 194 -15.91 -0.65 4.29
CA ARG A 194 -16.14 -2.10 4.31
C ARG A 194 -15.57 -2.71 3.02
N LEU A 195 -14.36 -3.27 3.12
CA LEU A 195 -13.64 -3.77 1.95
C LEU A 195 -14.28 -5.04 1.36
N ASP A 196 -14.94 -5.85 2.16
CA ASP A 196 -15.71 -7.02 1.73
C ASP A 196 -16.86 -6.70 0.76
N ALA A 197 -17.34 -5.45 0.73
CA ALA A 197 -18.30 -5.00 -0.27
C ALA A 197 -17.82 -5.19 -1.72
N VAL A 198 -16.50 -5.20 -1.92
CA VAL A 198 -15.90 -5.48 -3.23
C VAL A 198 -16.24 -6.88 -3.73
N SER A 199 -16.48 -7.85 -2.86
CA SER A 199 -16.85 -9.22 -3.26
C SER A 199 -18.14 -9.28 -4.08
N ALA A 200 -19.01 -8.28 -3.98
CA ALA A 200 -20.25 -8.22 -4.76
C ALA A 200 -20.03 -8.18 -6.28
N VAL A 201 -18.83 -7.81 -6.76
CA VAL A 201 -18.56 -7.72 -8.20
C VAL A 201 -18.32 -9.07 -8.87
N TRP A 202 -17.96 -10.13 -8.13
CA TRP A 202 -17.77 -11.48 -8.70
C TRP A 202 -18.84 -12.48 -8.27
N CYS A 203 -19.78 -12.08 -7.44
CA CYS A 203 -20.91 -12.92 -7.02
C CYS A 203 -22.08 -12.92 -8.03
N ARG A 204 -21.83 -12.59 -9.32
CA ARG A 204 -22.86 -12.59 -10.38
C ARG A 204 -22.63 -13.64 -11.42
#